data_997c314e87428f94c83fdc9946f2ea1d
#
_entry.id   997c314e87428f94c83fdc9946f2ea1d
#
_cell.length_a   1.000
_cell.length_b   1.000
_cell.length_c   1.000
_cell.angle_alpha   90.00
_cell.angle_beta   90.00
_cell.angle_gamma   90.00
#
_symmetry.space_group_name_H-M   'P 1'
#
loop_
_entity.id
_entity.type
_entity.pdbx_description
1 polymer ?
#
loop_
_entity_poly.entity_id
_entity_poly.type
_entity_poly.pdbx_seq_one_letter_code
_entity_poly.pdbx_strand_id
1 'polypeptide(L)'
;QAIYDLMVIPRQVKNLDTVSFCSSVNITRESFNEKMRKARRYSTFSPSVFMAQITKEEYGKIAENLHNYSGFYFQTRSVRNYPYPIAAHTLGNIGEVGKKDIERDSYYKSGDYIGKSGIESFYENELRGEKGMKIIVVDVHNREKERFLNGQFDTLPVAGKDIYLGLDAD
;
A
#
# COMPACT_ATOMS: atom_id res chain seq x y z
N GLN A 1 -13.20 -1.78 -3.79
CA GLN A 1 -12.57 -2.96 -4.37
C GLN A 1 -11.20 -3.16 -3.74
N ALA A 2 -10.89 -4.39 -3.30
CA ALA A 2 -9.57 -4.72 -2.78
C ALA A 2 -8.58 -4.88 -3.94
N ILE A 3 -7.46 -4.22 -3.85
CA ILE A 3 -6.30 -4.43 -4.72
C ILE A 3 -5.09 -4.76 -3.85
N TYR A 4 -4.05 -5.26 -4.49
CA TYR A 4 -2.85 -5.72 -3.83
C TYR A 4 -1.65 -4.88 -4.25
N ASP A 5 -0.80 -4.54 -3.29
CA ASP A 5 0.50 -3.97 -3.55
C ASP A 5 1.56 -5.01 -3.22
N LEU A 6 2.51 -5.21 -4.11
CA LEU A 6 3.71 -6.01 -3.85
C LEU A 6 4.72 -5.13 -3.13
N MET A 7 5.00 -5.49 -1.89
CA MET A 7 5.95 -4.79 -1.05
C MET A 7 7.31 -5.48 -1.07
N VAL A 8 8.36 -4.72 -0.84
CA VAL A 8 9.72 -5.25 -0.70
C VAL A 8 10.42 -4.66 0.52
N ILE A 9 11.14 -5.52 1.26
CA ILE A 9 12.11 -5.13 2.29
C ILE A 9 13.49 -5.45 1.73
N PRO A 10 14.24 -4.45 1.22
CA PRO A 10 15.45 -4.70 0.43
C PRO A 10 16.53 -5.53 1.14
N ARG A 11 16.65 -5.40 2.47
CA ARG A 11 17.60 -6.18 3.27
C ARG A 11 17.27 -7.67 3.35
N GLN A 12 15.99 -8.02 3.23
CA GLN A 12 15.55 -9.41 3.31
C GLN A 12 15.65 -10.15 1.97
N VAL A 13 15.85 -9.42 0.87
CA VAL A 13 16.05 -10.02 -0.45
C VAL A 13 17.43 -10.66 -0.52
N LYS A 14 17.48 -11.99 -0.41
CA LYS A 14 18.69 -12.80 -0.48
C LYS A 14 18.52 -13.88 -1.53
N ASN A 15 19.60 -14.13 -2.30
CA ASN A 15 19.67 -15.22 -3.29
C ASN A 15 18.45 -15.25 -4.26
N LEU A 16 17.96 -14.07 -4.66
CA LEU A 16 16.82 -13.98 -5.56
C LEU A 16 17.21 -14.38 -6.98
N ASP A 17 16.52 -15.38 -7.52
CA ASP A 17 16.53 -15.62 -8.96
C ASP A 17 15.74 -14.51 -9.66
N THR A 18 16.49 -13.51 -10.13
CA THR A 18 15.93 -12.32 -10.77
C THR A 18 15.20 -12.66 -12.07
N VAL A 19 15.64 -13.69 -12.79
CA VAL A 19 15.02 -14.07 -14.07
C VAL A 19 13.66 -14.69 -13.82
N SER A 20 13.58 -15.65 -12.92
CA SER A 20 12.31 -16.28 -12.53
C SER A 20 11.34 -15.28 -11.92
N PHE A 21 11.84 -14.39 -11.03
CA PHE A 21 11.03 -13.33 -10.44
C PHE A 21 10.46 -12.37 -11.49
N CYS A 22 11.30 -11.85 -12.40
CA CYS A 22 10.85 -10.92 -13.44
C CYS A 22 9.81 -11.55 -14.36
N SER A 23 9.96 -12.84 -14.68
CA SER A 23 8.98 -13.59 -15.46
C SER A 23 7.65 -13.73 -14.72
N SER A 24 7.68 -14.08 -13.42
CA SER A 24 6.46 -14.26 -12.60
C SER A 24 5.67 -12.96 -12.44
N VAL A 25 6.37 -11.82 -12.35
CA VAL A 25 5.79 -10.49 -12.13
C VAL A 25 5.58 -9.72 -13.45
N ASN A 26 6.00 -10.30 -14.58
CA ASN A 26 5.92 -9.73 -15.92
C ASN A 26 6.59 -8.36 -16.04
N ILE A 27 7.83 -8.23 -15.55
CA ILE A 27 8.63 -7.02 -15.64
C ILE A 27 9.98 -7.30 -16.27
N THR A 28 10.61 -6.27 -16.85
CA THR A 28 11.98 -6.39 -17.37
C THR A 28 13.01 -6.33 -16.23
N ARG A 29 14.20 -6.85 -16.47
CA ARG A 29 15.32 -6.80 -15.52
C ARG A 29 15.74 -5.36 -15.20
N GLU A 30 15.68 -4.47 -16.18
CA GLU A 30 15.96 -3.04 -16.03
C GLU A 30 14.96 -2.40 -15.07
N SER A 31 13.67 -2.66 -15.27
CA SER A 31 12.59 -2.19 -14.39
C SER A 31 12.74 -2.72 -12.96
N PHE A 32 13.10 -3.99 -12.82
CA PHE A 32 13.41 -4.57 -11.51
C PHE A 32 14.55 -3.82 -10.80
N ASN A 33 15.67 -3.60 -11.49
CA ASN A 33 16.82 -2.92 -10.92
C ASN A 33 16.50 -1.47 -10.53
N GLU A 34 15.70 -0.77 -11.33
CA GLU A 34 15.26 0.59 -11.01
C GLU A 34 14.38 0.63 -9.77
N LYS A 35 13.38 -0.25 -9.70
CA LYS A 35 12.48 -0.36 -8.52
C LYS A 35 13.24 -0.73 -7.26
N MET A 36 14.17 -1.68 -7.32
CA MET A 36 15.02 -2.06 -6.20
C MET A 36 15.95 -0.92 -5.76
N ARG A 37 16.51 -0.16 -6.70
CA ARG A 37 17.31 1.02 -6.40
C ARG A 37 16.47 2.10 -5.71
N LYS A 38 15.24 2.35 -6.18
CA LYS A 38 14.28 3.28 -5.55
C LYS A 38 13.94 2.84 -4.12
N ALA A 39 13.64 1.57 -3.92
CA ALA A 39 13.35 1.01 -2.61
C ALA A 39 14.53 1.16 -1.63
N ARG A 40 15.75 0.83 -2.07
CA ARG A 40 16.98 0.98 -1.25
C ARG A 40 17.30 2.43 -0.91
N ARG A 41 17.00 3.38 -1.79
CA ARG A 41 17.17 4.82 -1.51
C ARG A 41 16.20 5.33 -0.46
N TYR A 42 14.99 4.76 -0.40
CA TYR A 42 14.02 5.11 0.63
C TYR A 42 14.44 4.52 1.98
N SER A 43 14.59 3.21 2.05
CA SER A 43 15.08 2.49 3.23
C SER A 43 15.49 1.07 2.87
N THR A 44 16.56 0.57 3.49
CA THR A 44 16.96 -0.84 3.35
C THR A 44 16.19 -1.76 4.30
N PHE A 45 15.65 -1.21 5.38
CA PHE A 45 15.01 -1.97 6.46
C PHE A 45 13.49 -1.88 6.46
N SER A 46 12.94 -0.75 5.99
CA SER A 46 11.50 -0.52 5.97
C SER A 46 10.88 -1.05 4.69
N PRO A 47 9.62 -1.53 4.75
CA PRO A 47 8.87 -1.91 3.58
C PRO A 47 8.73 -0.75 2.59
N SER A 48 8.87 -1.05 1.31
CA SER A 48 8.62 -0.11 0.22
C SER A 48 7.71 -0.74 -0.81
N VAL A 49 6.87 0.06 -1.47
CA VAL A 49 6.03 -0.40 -2.57
C VAL A 49 6.93 -0.72 -3.76
N PHE A 50 6.93 -1.99 -4.17
CA PHE A 50 7.66 -2.47 -5.36
C PHE A 50 6.78 -2.38 -6.61
N MET A 51 5.54 -2.88 -6.51
CA MET A 51 4.49 -2.70 -7.52
C MET A 51 3.18 -2.37 -6.83
N ALA A 52 2.50 -1.33 -7.30
CA ALA A 52 1.20 -0.92 -6.79
C ALA A 52 0.07 -1.44 -7.70
N GLN A 53 -1.12 -1.53 -7.14
CA GLN A 53 -2.37 -1.76 -7.86
C GLN A 53 -2.42 -3.07 -8.66
N ILE A 54 -1.88 -4.14 -8.09
CA ILE A 54 -1.94 -5.48 -8.67
C ILE A 54 -3.38 -5.99 -8.61
N THR A 55 -3.88 -6.45 -9.74
CA THR A 55 -5.23 -7.02 -9.85
C THR A 55 -5.31 -8.37 -9.14
N LYS A 56 -6.53 -8.84 -8.86
CA LYS A 56 -6.76 -10.15 -8.23
C LYS A 56 -6.20 -11.31 -9.08
N GLU A 57 -6.24 -11.17 -10.40
CA GLU A 57 -5.74 -12.19 -11.32
C GLU A 57 -4.20 -12.26 -11.33
N GLU A 58 -3.54 -11.10 -11.37
CA GLU A 58 -2.08 -11.01 -11.28
C GLU A 58 -1.59 -11.46 -9.90
N TYR A 59 -2.31 -11.09 -8.83
CA TYR A 59 -2.03 -11.57 -7.48
C TYR A 59 -1.98 -13.10 -7.42
N GLY A 60 -2.98 -13.80 -7.99
CA GLY A 60 -3.01 -15.27 -8.00
C GLY A 60 -1.75 -15.88 -8.61
N LYS A 61 -1.34 -15.38 -9.78
CA LYS A 61 -0.15 -15.86 -10.50
C LYS A 61 1.16 -15.65 -9.72
N ILE A 62 1.29 -14.49 -9.08
CA ILE A 62 2.52 -14.15 -8.34
C ILE A 62 2.53 -14.87 -6.99
N ALA A 63 1.37 -15.00 -6.32
CA ALA A 63 1.25 -15.58 -4.99
C ALA A 63 1.69 -17.05 -4.94
N GLU A 64 1.46 -17.81 -6.00
CA GLU A 64 1.90 -19.20 -6.13
C GLU A 64 3.41 -19.36 -5.93
N ASN A 65 4.19 -18.40 -6.45
CA ASN A 65 5.65 -18.44 -6.42
C ASN A 65 6.28 -17.53 -5.37
N LEU A 66 5.48 -16.73 -4.66
CA LEU A 66 5.99 -15.70 -3.76
C LEU A 66 6.82 -16.25 -2.59
N HIS A 67 6.51 -17.46 -2.15
CA HIS A 67 7.26 -18.15 -1.09
C HIS A 67 8.73 -18.37 -1.43
N ASN A 68 9.09 -18.39 -2.73
CA ASN A 68 10.48 -18.50 -3.21
C ASN A 68 11.22 -17.16 -3.21
N TYR A 69 10.51 -16.05 -3.03
CA TYR A 69 11.07 -14.71 -3.16
C TYR A 69 11.17 -14.00 -1.80
N SER A 70 12.20 -14.36 -1.05
CA SER A 70 12.45 -13.77 0.28
C SER A 70 12.50 -12.23 0.21
N GLY A 71 11.83 -11.59 1.15
CA GLY A 71 11.78 -10.12 1.27
C GLY A 71 10.66 -9.46 0.46
N PHE A 72 9.86 -10.24 -0.29
CA PHE A 72 8.65 -9.76 -0.94
C PHE A 72 7.41 -10.30 -0.26
N TYR A 73 6.37 -9.47 -0.17
CA TYR A 73 5.06 -9.87 0.35
C TYR A 73 3.96 -8.97 -0.21
N PHE A 74 2.73 -9.43 -0.13
CA PHE A 74 1.58 -8.64 -0.53
C PHE A 74 0.99 -7.88 0.65
N GLN A 75 0.58 -6.65 0.37
CA GLN A 75 -0.25 -5.85 1.23
C GLN A 75 -1.57 -5.53 0.52
N THR A 76 -2.68 -5.82 1.18
CA THR A 76 -3.99 -5.43 0.67
C THR A 76 -4.24 -3.94 0.88
N ARG A 77 -4.84 -3.32 -0.12
CA ARG A 77 -5.25 -1.91 -0.07
C ARG A 77 -6.70 -1.78 -0.54
N SER A 78 -7.45 -0.95 0.15
CA SER A 78 -8.77 -0.51 -0.31
C SER A 78 -8.60 0.63 -1.31
N VAL A 79 -9.31 0.54 -2.43
CA VAL A 79 -9.31 1.56 -3.48
C VAL A 79 -10.73 2.03 -3.69
N ARG A 80 -10.89 3.33 -3.94
CA ARG A 80 -12.16 3.90 -4.34
C ARG A 80 -12.64 3.24 -5.63
N ASN A 81 -13.90 2.88 -5.66
CA ASN A 81 -14.57 2.39 -6.86
C ASN A 81 -15.68 3.38 -7.20
N TYR A 82 -15.70 3.86 -8.42
CA TYR A 82 -16.72 4.75 -8.95
C TYR A 82 -17.56 3.96 -9.94
N PRO A 83 -18.67 3.33 -9.48
CA PRO A 83 -19.48 2.46 -10.34
C PRO A 83 -20.16 3.21 -11.48
N TYR A 84 -20.37 4.50 -11.31
CA TYR A 84 -20.99 5.38 -12.31
C TYR A 84 -20.03 6.49 -12.70
N PRO A 85 -19.86 6.79 -14.01
CA PRO A 85 -18.98 7.85 -14.49
C PRO A 85 -19.64 9.24 -14.44
N ILE A 86 -20.22 9.58 -13.29
CA ILE A 86 -20.98 10.84 -13.08
C ILE A 86 -20.30 11.71 -12.05
N ALA A 87 -20.59 13.02 -12.10
CA ALA A 87 -20.17 14.01 -11.10
C ALA A 87 -18.67 14.02 -10.75
N ALA A 88 -17.79 13.64 -11.68
CA ALA A 88 -16.35 13.50 -11.44
C ALA A 88 -15.70 14.76 -10.85
N HIS A 89 -16.14 15.96 -11.27
CA HIS A 89 -15.64 17.21 -10.73
C HIS A 89 -16.10 17.49 -9.30
N THR A 90 -17.32 17.06 -8.97
CA THR A 90 -17.90 17.23 -7.62
C THR A 90 -17.30 16.21 -6.66
N LEU A 91 -17.23 14.95 -7.05
CA LEU A 91 -16.63 13.89 -6.25
C LEU A 91 -15.15 14.16 -6.05
N GLY A 92 -14.46 14.62 -7.07
CA GLY A 92 -13.03 14.85 -7.05
C GLY A 92 -12.23 13.59 -7.32
N ASN A 93 -10.96 13.63 -6.93
CA ASN A 93 -10.05 12.52 -7.11
C ASN A 93 -9.15 12.32 -5.90
N ILE A 94 -8.70 11.09 -5.71
CA ILE A 94 -7.65 10.74 -4.77
C ILE A 94 -6.31 10.60 -5.50
N GLY A 95 -5.24 10.88 -4.78
CA GLY A 95 -3.88 10.73 -5.31
C GLY A 95 -2.88 10.35 -4.22
N GLU A 96 -1.73 9.85 -4.60
CA GLU A 96 -0.67 9.53 -3.65
C GLU A 96 -0.22 10.80 -2.90
N VAL A 97 0.05 10.64 -1.60
CA VAL A 97 0.53 11.74 -0.76
C VAL A 97 1.91 12.20 -1.20
N GLY A 98 2.08 13.52 -1.27
CA GLY A 98 3.38 14.14 -1.50
C GLY A 98 4.11 14.44 -0.19
N LYS A 99 5.37 14.88 -0.30
CA LYS A 99 6.16 15.29 0.86
C LYS A 99 5.47 16.36 1.72
N LYS A 100 4.82 17.34 1.07
CA LYS A 100 4.10 18.42 1.76
C LYS A 100 2.90 17.92 2.57
N ASP A 101 2.20 16.89 2.07
CA ASP A 101 1.05 16.30 2.77
C ASP A 101 1.52 15.58 4.04
N ILE A 102 2.65 14.85 3.96
CA ILE A 102 3.25 14.15 5.09
C ILE A 102 3.78 15.13 6.16
N GLU A 103 4.38 16.23 5.75
CA GLU A 103 4.88 17.27 6.66
C GLU A 103 3.73 18.00 7.38
N ARG A 104 2.59 18.13 6.71
CA ARG A 104 1.40 18.81 7.24
C ARG A 104 0.60 17.94 8.21
N ASP A 105 0.50 16.63 7.95
CA ASP A 105 -0.27 15.71 8.77
C ASP A 105 0.49 14.39 8.95
N SER A 106 0.87 14.11 10.19
CA SER A 106 1.62 12.90 10.60
C SER A 106 0.82 11.59 10.42
N TYR A 107 -0.47 11.67 10.14
CA TYR A 107 -1.30 10.52 9.80
C TYR A 107 -0.80 9.83 8.53
N TYR A 108 -0.31 10.60 7.55
CA TYR A 108 0.10 10.09 6.25
C TYR A 108 1.55 9.59 6.24
N LYS A 109 1.74 8.49 5.50
CA LYS A 109 3.06 7.93 5.20
C LYS A 109 3.24 7.83 3.68
N SER A 110 4.48 7.73 3.23
CA SER A 110 4.76 7.52 1.81
C SER A 110 4.04 6.27 1.29
N GLY A 111 3.32 6.42 0.19
CA GLY A 111 2.48 5.37 -0.40
C GLY A 111 1.00 5.42 0.03
N ASP A 112 0.62 6.28 0.97
CA ASP A 112 -0.79 6.53 1.29
C ASP A 112 -1.46 7.35 0.20
N TYR A 113 -2.79 7.39 0.23
CA TYR A 113 -3.61 8.20 -0.65
C TYR A 113 -4.37 9.25 0.14
N ILE A 114 -4.61 10.39 -0.49
CA ILE A 114 -5.35 11.53 0.07
C ILE A 114 -6.28 12.10 -1.01
N GLY A 115 -7.43 12.61 -0.61
CA GLY A 115 -8.30 13.38 -1.49
C GLY A 115 -7.60 14.65 -1.98
N LYS A 116 -7.45 14.79 -3.29
CA LYS A 116 -6.77 15.95 -3.89
C LYS A 116 -7.74 17.04 -4.30
N SER A 117 -8.99 16.72 -4.58
CA SER A 117 -10.01 17.68 -5.02
C SER A 117 -11.41 17.22 -4.64
N GLY A 118 -12.39 18.12 -4.79
CA GLY A 118 -13.82 17.87 -4.60
C GLY A 118 -14.18 17.39 -3.20
N ILE A 119 -15.22 16.59 -3.12
CA ILE A 119 -15.74 16.01 -1.88
C ILE A 119 -14.70 15.11 -1.21
N GLU A 120 -13.92 14.36 -1.96
CA GLU A 120 -12.85 13.52 -1.43
C GLU A 120 -11.84 14.35 -0.62
N SER A 121 -11.48 15.55 -1.09
CA SER A 121 -10.57 16.43 -0.36
C SER A 121 -11.24 17.15 0.81
N PHE A 122 -12.49 17.55 0.67
CA PHE A 122 -13.20 18.30 1.69
C PHE A 122 -13.54 17.45 2.91
N TYR A 123 -13.98 16.22 2.68
CA TYR A 123 -14.36 15.27 3.72
C TYR A 123 -13.29 14.19 3.99
N GLU A 124 -12.04 14.47 3.65
CA GLU A 124 -10.94 13.52 3.85
C GLU A 124 -10.86 12.99 5.28
N ASN A 125 -11.05 13.85 6.28
CA ASN A 125 -10.97 13.46 7.70
C ASN A 125 -12.04 12.45 8.10
N GLU A 126 -13.24 12.54 7.52
CA GLU A 126 -14.33 11.62 7.76
C GLU A 126 -14.17 10.33 6.96
N LEU A 127 -13.66 10.44 5.73
CA LEU A 127 -13.54 9.32 4.81
C LEU A 127 -12.35 8.41 5.09
N ARG A 128 -11.24 8.97 5.61
CA ARG A 128 -9.98 8.23 5.76
C ARG A 128 -9.98 7.16 6.87
N GLY A 129 -10.87 7.30 7.87
CA GLY A 129 -10.90 6.44 9.06
C GLY A 129 -9.66 6.58 9.94
N GLU A 130 -9.41 5.57 10.78
CA GLU A 130 -8.25 5.52 11.67
C GLU A 130 -7.39 4.30 11.35
N LYS A 131 -6.08 4.50 11.28
CA LYS A 131 -5.12 3.41 11.04
C LYS A 131 -4.97 2.57 12.28
N GLY A 132 -5.04 1.26 12.11
CA GLY A 132 -4.60 0.32 13.13
C GLY A 132 -3.09 0.37 13.33
N MET A 133 -2.65 0.00 14.52
CA MET A 133 -1.24 -0.11 14.88
C MET A 133 -0.96 -1.49 15.45
N LYS A 134 0.10 -2.14 14.98
CA LYS A 134 0.58 -3.43 15.48
C LYS A 134 2.00 -3.24 16.01
N ILE A 135 2.22 -3.61 17.26
CA ILE A 135 3.54 -3.58 17.87
C ILE A 135 4.16 -4.97 17.81
N ILE A 136 5.29 -5.06 17.14
CA ILE A 136 6.01 -6.32 16.95
C ILE A 136 7.39 -6.28 17.60
N VAL A 137 7.82 -7.41 18.12
CA VAL A 137 9.18 -7.62 18.59
C VAL A 137 10.02 -8.11 17.43
N VAL A 138 11.13 -7.44 17.18
CA VAL A 138 12.06 -7.81 16.11
C VAL A 138 13.42 -8.21 16.67
N ASP A 139 14.11 -9.10 15.99
CA ASP A 139 15.48 -9.46 16.32
C ASP A 139 16.50 -8.39 15.84
N VAL A 140 17.78 -8.60 16.15
CA VAL A 140 18.88 -7.73 15.72
C VAL A 140 19.01 -7.64 14.19
N HIS A 141 18.36 -8.52 13.46
CA HIS A 141 18.28 -8.53 12.01
C HIS A 141 16.99 -7.95 11.46
N ASN A 142 16.18 -7.31 12.32
CA ASN A 142 14.86 -6.73 11.99
C ASN A 142 13.85 -7.76 11.43
N ARG A 143 13.93 -9.01 11.91
CA ARG A 143 12.93 -10.04 11.58
C ARG A 143 11.88 -10.08 12.67
N GLU A 144 10.60 -10.08 12.27
CA GLU A 144 9.48 -10.22 13.17
C GLU A 144 9.56 -11.56 13.90
N LYS A 145 9.56 -11.53 15.24
CA LYS A 145 9.54 -12.72 16.10
C LYS A 145 8.15 -12.98 16.63
N GLU A 146 7.60 -12.01 17.32
CA GLU A 146 6.32 -12.15 17.99
C GLU A 146 5.62 -10.79 18.16
N ARG A 147 4.35 -10.82 18.52
CA ARG A 147 3.63 -9.61 18.92
C ARG A 147 4.06 -9.18 20.32
N PHE A 148 4.31 -7.91 20.49
CA PHE A 148 4.64 -7.37 21.81
C PHE A 148 3.49 -7.60 22.79
N LEU A 149 3.80 -8.26 23.93
CA LEU A 149 2.81 -8.65 24.96
C LEU A 149 1.53 -9.28 24.37
N ASN A 150 1.69 -10.22 23.43
CA ASN A 150 0.60 -10.91 22.73
C ASN A 150 -0.41 -9.96 22.03
N GLY A 151 0.03 -8.76 21.65
CA GLY A 151 -0.81 -7.77 20.95
C GLY A 151 -1.71 -6.93 21.87
N GLN A 152 -1.45 -6.88 23.16
CA GLN A 152 -2.24 -6.11 24.14
C GLN A 152 -2.34 -4.62 23.79
N PHE A 153 -1.35 -4.09 23.09
CA PHE A 153 -1.30 -2.68 22.65
C PHE A 153 -1.60 -2.50 21.15
N ASP A 154 -2.02 -3.57 20.49
CA ASP A 154 -2.44 -3.45 19.10
C ASP A 154 -3.77 -2.70 19.03
N THR A 155 -3.89 -1.76 18.11
CA THR A 155 -5.14 -1.05 17.81
C THR A 155 -5.70 -1.53 16.49
N LEU A 156 -6.98 -1.83 16.44
CA LEU A 156 -7.64 -2.20 15.20
C LEU A 156 -7.91 -0.95 14.35
N PRO A 157 -7.82 -1.06 13.01
CA PRO A 157 -8.22 0.03 12.14
C PRO A 157 -9.72 0.26 12.22
N VAL A 158 -10.12 1.53 12.20
CA VAL A 158 -11.53 1.95 12.14
C VAL A 158 -11.82 2.47 10.74
N ALA A 159 -12.88 1.95 10.11
CA ALA A 159 -13.31 2.42 8.79
C ALA A 159 -13.75 3.89 8.85
N GLY A 160 -13.54 4.63 7.77
CA GLY A 160 -14.09 5.96 7.61
C GLY A 160 -15.61 5.95 7.55
N LYS A 161 -16.21 7.12 7.65
CA LYS A 161 -17.66 7.30 7.58
C LYS A 161 -18.14 7.33 6.14
N ASP A 162 -19.36 6.86 5.91
CA ASP A 162 -20.03 7.03 4.64
C ASP A 162 -20.60 8.44 4.53
N ILE A 163 -20.55 9.02 3.33
CA ILE A 163 -21.12 10.32 3.02
C ILE A 163 -22.19 10.15 1.97
N TYR A 164 -23.39 10.61 2.27
CA TYR A 164 -24.53 10.57 1.37
C TYR A 164 -24.66 11.90 0.63
N LEU A 165 -24.71 11.83 -0.68
CA LEU A 165 -24.83 12.99 -1.56
C LEU A 165 -26.23 13.06 -2.14
N GLY A 166 -26.83 14.28 -2.18
CA GLY A 166 -28.10 14.53 -2.82
C GLY A 166 -27.95 14.75 -4.34
N LEU A 167 -27.14 13.91 -5.01
CA LEU A 167 -26.96 13.96 -6.46
C LEU A 167 -27.89 12.93 -7.11
N ASP A 168 -28.60 13.37 -8.16
CA ASP A 168 -29.35 12.49 -9.03
C ASP A 168 -28.36 11.79 -9.98
N ALA A 169 -28.50 10.48 -10.09
CA ALA A 169 -27.59 9.63 -10.86
C ALA A 169 -28.18 9.25 -12.23
N ASP A 170 -29.40 9.71 -12.55
CA ASP A 170 -30.12 9.42 -13.80
C ASP A 170 -29.76 10.41 -14.92
#